data_333c23a46746aa080771a80b3c10d4e0
#
_entry.id   333c23a46746aa080771a80b3c10d4e0
#
_cell.length_a   1.000
_cell.length_b   1.000
_cell.length_c   1.000
_cell.angle_alpha   90.00
_cell.angle_beta   90.00
_cell.angle_gamma   90.00
#
_symmetry.space_group_name_H-M   'P 1'
#
loop_
_entity.id
_entity.type
_entity.pdbx_description
1 polymer ?
#
loop_
_entity_poly.entity_id
_entity_poly.type
_entity_poly.pdbx_seq_one_letter_code
_entity_poly.pdbx_strand_id
1 'polypeptide(L)'
;MILDYYSIIIRPLMTEKALSKVEQENTLVFIVDRKATKHQIKEAVEKMFEVKVIKVNTLITPEGEKKAYVKLAPEYSAEEIASRLGLL
;
A
#
# COMPACT_ATOMS: atom_id res chain seq x y z
N MET A 1 0.58 14.38 18.99
CA MET A 1 -0.33 13.35 18.50
C MET A 1 0.46 12.15 18.00
N ILE A 2 0.14 10.97 18.48
CA ILE A 2 0.80 9.75 18.01
C ILE A 2 0.11 9.31 16.72
N LEU A 3 0.90 9.15 15.66
CA LEU A 3 0.38 8.67 14.38
C LEU A 3 0.20 7.16 14.45
N ASP A 4 -1.03 6.69 14.24
CA ASP A 4 -1.33 5.27 14.20
C ASP A 4 -1.38 4.79 12.75
N TYR A 5 -0.30 4.15 12.31
CA TYR A 5 -0.20 3.68 10.94
C TYR A 5 -1.24 2.61 10.59
N TYR A 6 -1.66 1.83 11.59
CA TYR A 6 -2.68 0.80 11.39
C TYR A 6 -4.07 1.37 11.15
N SER A 7 -4.32 2.60 11.63
CA SER A 7 -5.58 3.27 11.28
C SER A 7 -5.53 3.91 9.90
N ILE A 8 -4.34 4.11 9.35
CA ILE A 8 -4.18 4.63 7.98
C ILE A 8 -4.25 3.48 6.97
N ILE A 9 -3.49 2.42 7.19
CA ILE A 9 -3.47 1.24 6.30
C ILE A 9 -4.37 0.17 6.92
N ILE A 10 -5.55 -0.01 6.33
CA ILE A 10 -6.57 -0.91 6.90
C ILE A 10 -6.25 -2.37 6.60
N ARG A 11 -6.01 -2.69 5.32
CA ARG A 11 -5.69 -4.05 4.92
C ARG A 11 -5.08 -4.07 3.52
N PRO A 12 -4.27 -5.09 3.20
CA PRO A 12 -3.79 -5.25 1.82
C PRO A 12 -4.88 -5.86 0.96
N LEU A 13 -4.81 -5.59 -0.35
CA LEU A 13 -5.69 -6.24 -1.32
C LEU A 13 -5.01 -7.47 -1.90
N MET A 14 -5.79 -8.54 -2.06
CA MET A 14 -5.29 -9.86 -2.47
C MET A 14 -5.88 -10.32 -3.81
N THR A 15 -6.44 -9.41 -4.61
CA THR A 15 -7.01 -9.77 -5.91
C THR A 15 -5.90 -10.10 -6.91
N GLU A 16 -6.24 -10.84 -7.97
CA GLU A 16 -5.28 -11.14 -9.04
C GLU A 16 -4.69 -9.86 -9.64
N LYS A 17 -5.53 -8.85 -9.81
CA LYS A 17 -5.09 -7.57 -10.35
C LYS A 17 -4.08 -6.88 -9.44
N ALA A 18 -4.32 -6.93 -8.13
CA ALA A 18 -3.40 -6.37 -7.14
C ALA A 18 -2.07 -7.13 -7.14
N LEU A 19 -2.11 -8.46 -7.21
CA LEU A 19 -0.90 -9.28 -7.26
C LEU A 19 -0.11 -9.04 -8.55
N SER A 20 -0.82 -8.80 -9.66
CA SER A 20 -0.17 -8.44 -10.91
C SER A 20 0.61 -7.12 -10.78
N LYS A 21 0.05 -6.15 -10.06
CA LYS A 21 0.74 -4.88 -9.77
C LYS A 21 2.02 -5.11 -8.96
N VAL A 22 1.96 -6.03 -8.01
CA VAL A 22 3.14 -6.40 -7.21
C VAL A 22 4.25 -6.94 -8.12
N GLU A 23 3.91 -7.89 -8.98
CA GLU A 23 4.90 -8.56 -9.83
C GLU A 23 5.43 -7.68 -10.96
N GLN A 24 4.55 -6.93 -11.61
CA GLN A 24 4.92 -6.20 -12.81
C GLN A 24 5.36 -4.76 -12.56
N GLU A 25 4.86 -4.14 -11.49
CA GLU A 25 5.08 -2.73 -11.25
C GLU A 25 5.74 -2.42 -9.92
N ASN A 26 6.14 -3.43 -9.16
CA ASN A 26 6.71 -3.25 -7.83
C ASN A 26 5.82 -2.39 -6.94
N THR A 27 4.51 -2.61 -7.04
CA THR A 27 3.49 -1.78 -6.41
C THR A 27 2.61 -2.62 -5.49
N LEU A 28 2.45 -2.18 -4.24
CA LEU A 28 1.54 -2.79 -3.28
C LEU A 28 0.19 -2.06 -3.36
N VAL A 29 -0.89 -2.79 -3.11
CA VAL A 29 -2.23 -2.22 -3.12
C VAL A 29 -2.88 -2.42 -1.76
N PHE A 30 -3.37 -1.34 -1.17
CA PHE A 30 -3.99 -1.37 0.16
C PHE A 30 -5.35 -0.70 0.14
N ILE A 31 -6.23 -1.14 1.04
CA ILE A 31 -7.39 -0.35 1.42
C ILE A 31 -6.94 0.53 2.58
N VAL A 32 -7.21 1.82 2.48
CA VAL A 32 -6.75 2.82 3.44
C VAL A 32 -7.92 3.63 3.99
N ASP A 33 -7.69 4.37 5.07
CA ASP A 33 -8.68 5.30 5.62
C ASP A 33 -9.03 6.32 4.52
N ARG A 34 -10.34 6.57 4.35
CA ARG A 34 -10.83 7.52 3.33
C ARG A 34 -10.27 8.92 3.51
N LYS A 35 -9.94 9.30 4.72
CA LYS A 35 -9.41 10.63 5.03
C LYS A 35 -7.89 10.72 4.94
N ALA A 36 -7.22 9.59 4.73
CA ALA A 36 -5.76 9.58 4.65
C ALA A 36 -5.28 10.28 3.37
N THR A 37 -4.26 11.11 3.51
CA THR A 37 -3.62 11.77 2.37
C THR A 37 -2.58 10.85 1.78
N LYS A 38 -2.16 11.13 0.53
CA LYS A 38 -1.07 10.38 -0.11
C LYS A 38 0.20 10.43 0.74
N HIS A 39 0.49 11.57 1.35
CA HIS A 39 1.66 11.75 2.19
C HIS A 39 1.60 10.86 3.44
N GLN A 40 0.42 10.81 4.08
CA GLN A 40 0.22 9.95 5.24
C GLN A 40 0.33 8.47 4.89
N ILE A 41 -0.21 8.08 3.73
CA ILE A 41 -0.13 6.71 3.24
C ILE A 41 1.33 6.31 2.98
N LYS A 42 2.08 7.18 2.32
CA LYS A 42 3.50 6.96 2.05
C LYS A 42 4.27 6.76 3.35
N GLU A 43 4.08 7.66 4.31
CA GLU A 43 4.78 7.58 5.58
C GLU A 43 4.42 6.29 6.33
N ALA A 44 3.14 5.93 6.35
CA ALA A 44 2.68 4.72 7.02
C ALA A 44 3.34 3.47 6.44
N VAL A 45 3.35 3.34 5.10
CA VAL A 45 3.96 2.18 4.45
C VAL A 45 5.47 2.14 4.70
N GLU A 46 6.12 3.28 4.59
CA GLU A 46 7.57 3.35 4.82
C GLU A 46 7.95 2.92 6.24
N LYS A 47 7.16 3.33 7.23
CA LYS A 47 7.43 3.00 8.63
C LYS A 47 7.04 1.57 8.98
N MET A 48 5.90 1.10 8.45
CA MET A 48 5.42 -0.25 8.76
C MET A 48 6.29 -1.35 8.16
N PHE A 49 6.79 -1.13 6.96
CA PHE A 49 7.52 -2.16 6.21
C PHE A 49 9.00 -1.85 6.03
N GLU A 50 9.46 -0.71 6.52
CA GLU A 50 10.86 -0.29 6.42
C GLU A 50 11.34 -0.26 4.97
N VAL A 51 10.55 0.39 4.12
CA VAL A 51 10.82 0.51 2.68
C VAL A 51 10.77 1.98 2.28
N LYS A 52 11.16 2.25 1.05
CA LYS A 52 11.06 3.58 0.47
C LYS A 52 10.00 3.57 -0.63
N VAL A 53 9.07 4.51 -0.55
CA VAL A 53 7.97 4.67 -1.49
C VAL A 53 8.28 5.82 -2.44
N ILE A 54 8.12 5.60 -3.74
CA ILE A 54 8.38 6.65 -4.74
C ILE A 54 7.11 7.25 -5.32
N LYS A 55 5.97 6.56 -5.18
CA LYS A 55 4.72 7.07 -5.75
C LYS A 55 3.53 6.46 -5.02
N VAL A 56 2.50 7.27 -4.78
CA VAL A 56 1.22 6.82 -4.22
C VAL A 56 0.10 7.38 -5.09
N ASN A 57 -0.75 6.48 -5.61
CA ASN A 57 -1.98 6.86 -6.31
C ASN A 57 -3.15 6.33 -5.52
N THR A 58 -4.25 7.07 -5.47
CA THR A 58 -5.44 6.67 -4.74
C THR A 58 -6.68 6.80 -5.62
N LEU A 59 -7.69 5.99 -5.32
CA LEU A 59 -9.02 6.14 -5.90
C LEU A 59 -10.06 5.65 -4.89
N ILE A 60 -11.30 6.13 -5.09
CA ILE A 60 -12.43 5.67 -4.27
C ILE A 60 -13.20 4.65 -5.10
N THR A 61 -13.44 3.48 -4.52
CA THR A 61 -14.19 2.42 -5.20
C THR A 61 -15.69 2.70 -5.16
N PRO A 62 -16.49 2.03 -6.01
CA PRO A 62 -17.95 2.16 -5.95
C PRO A 62 -18.55 1.82 -4.59
N GLU A 63 -17.88 0.95 -3.82
CA GLU A 63 -18.31 0.59 -2.45
C GLU A 63 -17.95 1.64 -1.42
N GLY A 64 -17.26 2.71 -1.82
CA GLY A 64 -16.87 3.78 -0.92
C GLY A 64 -15.56 3.57 -0.18
N GLU A 65 -14.83 2.53 -0.52
CA GLU A 65 -13.49 2.30 0.06
C GLU A 65 -12.43 3.09 -0.69
N LYS A 66 -11.40 3.53 0.01
CA LYS A 66 -10.27 4.20 -0.62
C LYS A 66 -9.16 3.19 -0.85
N LYS A 67 -8.75 3.05 -2.11
CA LYS A 67 -7.71 2.13 -2.54
C LYS A 67 -6.44 2.92 -2.84
N ALA A 68 -5.31 2.45 -2.34
CA ALA A 68 -4.03 3.11 -2.58
C ALA A 68 -3.07 2.17 -3.30
N TYR A 69 -2.46 2.66 -4.37
CA TYR A 69 -1.41 1.99 -5.11
C TYR A 69 -0.09 2.60 -4.68
N VAL A 70 0.75 1.80 -4.06
CA VAL A 70 1.99 2.27 -3.43
C VAL A 70 3.17 1.65 -4.15
N LYS A 71 3.87 2.46 -4.94
CA LYS A 71 5.02 1.99 -5.70
C LYS A 71 6.30 2.15 -4.88
N LEU A 72 7.05 1.07 -4.75
CA LEU A 72 8.30 1.07 -3.99
C LEU A 72 9.48 1.47 -4.87
N ALA A 73 10.52 2.01 -4.24
CA ALA A 73 11.79 2.26 -4.90
C ALA A 73 12.39 0.94 -5.37
N PRO A 74 13.18 0.95 -6.47
CA PRO A 74 13.72 -0.30 -7.03
C PRO A 74 14.58 -1.12 -6.08
N GLU A 75 15.14 -0.50 -5.06
CA GLU A 75 15.97 -1.19 -4.05
C GLU A 75 15.14 -2.10 -3.14
N TYR A 76 13.81 -1.94 -3.15
CA TYR A 76 12.90 -2.71 -2.30
C TYR A 76 11.96 -3.54 -3.18
N SER A 77 11.57 -4.70 -2.69
CA SER A 77 10.73 -5.63 -3.43
C SER A 77 9.32 -5.68 -2.87
N ALA A 78 8.33 -5.27 -3.67
CA ALA A 78 6.93 -5.41 -3.30
C ALA A 78 6.55 -6.89 -3.17
N GLU A 79 7.15 -7.74 -3.98
CA GLU A 79 6.94 -9.20 -3.93
C GLU A 79 7.35 -9.76 -2.56
N GLU A 80 8.48 -9.31 -2.05
CA GLU A 80 8.96 -9.74 -0.74
C GLU A 80 8.00 -9.30 0.38
N ILE A 81 7.52 -8.07 0.32
CA ILE A 81 6.54 -7.57 1.30
C ILE A 81 5.24 -8.36 1.20
N ALA A 82 4.75 -8.58 -0.02
CA ALA A 82 3.52 -9.35 -0.24
C ALA A 82 3.66 -10.77 0.32
N SER A 83 4.82 -11.38 0.14
CA SER A 83 5.10 -12.71 0.69
C SER A 83 5.03 -12.70 2.22
N ARG A 84 5.60 -11.70 2.87
CA ARG A 84 5.54 -11.56 4.33
C ARG A 84 4.12 -11.34 4.83
N LEU A 85 3.29 -10.71 4.02
CA LEU A 85 1.88 -10.49 4.37
C LEU A 85 1.01 -11.71 4.09
N GLY A 86 1.58 -12.78 3.52
CA GLY A 86 0.85 -13.99 3.20
C GLY A 86 0.02 -13.90 1.92
N LEU A 87 0.35 -12.98 1.03
CA LEU A 87 -0.40 -12.76 -0.22
C LEU A 87 0.06 -13.66 -1.36
N LEU A 88 1.25 -14.20 -1.26
CA LEU A 88 1.84 -15.05 -2.29
C LEU A 88 2.17 -16.43 -1.74
#